data_4e27beaa8851639a1d8612c9973723d8
#
_entry.id   4e27beaa8851639a1d8612c9973723d8
#
_cell.length_a   1.000
_cell.length_b   1.000
_cell.length_c   1.000
_cell.angle_alpha   90.00
_cell.angle_beta   90.00
_cell.angle_gamma   90.00
#
_symmetry.space_group_name_H-M   'P 1'
#
loop_
_entity.id
_entity.type
_entity.pdbx_description
1 polymer ?
#
loop_
_entity_poly.entity_id
_entity_poly.type
_entity_poly.pdbx_seq_one_letter_code
_entity_poly.pdbx_strand_id
1 'polypeptide(L)'
;MYRALGGNHPEPHFRPGSWDLVCEGGLIVELDEELHFNRYRAQTLDGDWAKDLPWTTPYKEQCTRFESLCMKAGRWGKRWTNPSTEKLFGEPASPGDLDGVGGAPRWKQRALYDCMKDMWALDQGVQLARISVHDRISDRTVEDALNEGSRSHDQAIVDLVAARRLHHP
;
A
#
# COMPACT_ATOMS: atom_id res chain seq x y z
N MET A 1 -13.34 -2.76 7.48
CA MET A 1 -12.44 -2.98 6.32
C MET A 1 -12.25 -4.46 5.94
N TYR A 2 -11.85 -5.35 6.85
CA TYR A 2 -11.61 -6.78 6.53
C TYR A 2 -12.79 -7.46 5.78
N ARG A 3 -14.01 -7.32 6.30
CA ARG A 3 -15.22 -7.87 5.65
C ARG A 3 -15.54 -7.20 4.30
N ALA A 4 -15.27 -5.92 4.16
CA ALA A 4 -15.47 -5.20 2.89
C ALA A 4 -14.52 -5.71 1.78
N LEU A 5 -13.32 -6.18 2.13
CA LEU A 5 -12.39 -6.85 1.22
C LEU A 5 -12.73 -8.33 0.95
N GLY A 6 -13.87 -8.81 1.46
CA GLY A 6 -14.29 -10.21 1.31
C GLY A 6 -13.67 -11.16 2.32
N GLY A 7 -13.16 -10.65 3.44
CA GLY A 7 -12.66 -11.49 4.52
C GLY A 7 -13.75 -12.36 5.12
N ASN A 8 -13.52 -13.66 5.27
CA ASN A 8 -14.53 -14.64 5.66
C ASN A 8 -14.18 -15.47 6.91
N HIS A 9 -12.93 -15.38 7.40
CA HIS A 9 -12.55 -16.08 8.63
C HIS A 9 -13.31 -15.50 9.85
N PRO A 10 -13.89 -16.35 10.72
CA PRO A 10 -14.66 -15.86 11.87
C PRO A 10 -13.79 -15.15 12.91
N GLU A 11 -12.59 -15.64 13.14
CA GLU A 11 -11.62 -15.11 14.11
C GLU A 11 -10.27 -14.85 13.42
N PRO A 12 -10.16 -13.75 12.63
CA PRO A 12 -8.94 -13.48 11.90
C PRO A 12 -7.82 -12.98 12.81
N HIS A 13 -6.62 -13.51 12.62
CA HIS A 13 -5.40 -12.99 13.25
C HIS A 13 -4.60 -12.20 12.24
N PHE A 14 -4.37 -10.93 12.53
CA PHE A 14 -3.63 -10.03 11.65
C PHE A 14 -2.21 -9.76 12.16
N ARG A 15 -1.25 -9.73 11.24
CA ARG A 15 0.16 -9.40 11.51
C ARG A 15 0.68 -8.49 10.38
N PRO A 16 0.47 -7.17 10.49
CA PRO A 16 0.82 -6.22 9.42
C PRO A 16 2.31 -6.16 9.04
N GLY A 17 3.17 -6.76 9.85
CA GLY A 17 4.61 -6.74 9.62
C GLY A 17 5.29 -5.50 10.20
N SER A 18 6.62 -5.40 9.98
CA SER A 18 7.43 -4.26 10.38
C SER A 18 7.19 -3.05 9.47
N TRP A 19 7.72 -1.90 9.89
CA TRP A 19 7.85 -0.71 9.08
C TRP A 19 9.07 -0.83 8.15
N ASP A 20 9.02 -0.18 6.98
CA ASP A 20 10.15 -0.21 6.05
C ASP A 20 11.33 0.60 6.60
N LEU A 21 11.06 1.80 7.09
CA LEU A 21 12.09 2.67 7.62
C LEU A 21 11.59 3.41 8.87
N VAL A 22 12.41 3.43 9.92
CA VAL A 22 12.18 4.25 11.12
C VAL A 22 13.35 5.21 11.26
N CYS A 23 13.07 6.50 11.09
CA CYS A 23 14.07 7.55 11.16
C CYS A 23 14.27 8.05 12.59
N GLU A 24 15.41 8.72 12.84
CA GLU A 24 15.61 9.49 14.06
C GLU A 24 14.49 10.53 14.25
N GLY A 25 14.05 10.74 15.48
CA GLY A 25 12.93 11.63 15.78
C GLY A 25 11.53 11.01 15.58
N GLY A 26 11.46 9.69 15.30
CA GLY A 26 10.21 8.93 15.30
C GLY A 26 9.40 9.01 14.02
N LEU A 27 9.93 9.61 12.94
CA LEU A 27 9.30 9.55 11.62
C LEU A 27 9.40 8.12 11.06
N ILE A 28 8.28 7.57 10.66
CA ILE A 28 8.18 6.31 9.94
C ILE A 28 7.95 6.61 8.45
N VAL A 29 8.66 5.90 7.58
CA VAL A 29 8.46 6.00 6.13
C VAL A 29 8.15 4.60 5.59
N GLU A 30 7.07 4.49 4.83
CA GLU A 30 6.72 3.33 4.02
C GLU A 30 6.95 3.66 2.55
N LEU A 31 7.70 2.79 1.86
CA LEU A 31 7.93 2.86 0.42
C LEU A 31 7.08 1.80 -0.27
N ASP A 32 6.00 2.24 -0.89
CA ASP A 32 5.05 1.33 -1.53
C ASP A 32 5.46 1.02 -2.97
N GLU A 33 5.73 -0.26 -3.23
CA GLU A 33 6.11 -0.83 -4.52
C GLU A 33 4.88 -1.09 -5.41
N GLU A 34 5.09 -1.50 -6.68
CA GLU A 34 4.02 -1.72 -7.67
C GLU A 34 2.89 -2.66 -7.19
N LEU A 35 3.18 -3.61 -6.29
CA LEU A 35 2.18 -4.55 -5.79
C LEU A 35 1.18 -3.95 -4.78
N HIS A 36 1.38 -2.70 -4.36
CA HIS A 36 0.44 -1.95 -3.52
C HIS A 36 -0.65 -1.23 -4.34
N PHE A 37 -0.43 -0.98 -5.65
CA PHE A 37 -1.31 -0.13 -6.46
C PHE A 37 -2.34 -0.94 -7.25
N ASN A 38 -3.46 -1.24 -6.58
CA ASN A 38 -4.57 -2.02 -7.14
C ASN A 38 -5.91 -1.62 -6.51
N ARG A 39 -7.02 -2.14 -7.05
CA ARG A 39 -8.40 -1.86 -6.61
C ARG A 39 -8.66 -2.09 -5.13
N TYR A 40 -8.01 -3.06 -4.50
CA TYR A 40 -8.22 -3.33 -3.07
C TYR A 40 -7.60 -2.23 -2.19
N ARG A 41 -6.43 -1.71 -2.60
CA ARG A 41 -5.85 -0.55 -1.92
C ARG A 41 -6.71 0.70 -2.12
N ALA A 42 -7.19 0.97 -3.33
CA ALA A 42 -8.14 2.06 -3.59
C ALA A 42 -9.37 1.96 -2.67
N GLN A 43 -9.98 0.77 -2.59
CA GLN A 43 -11.13 0.50 -1.72
C GLN A 43 -10.83 0.78 -0.24
N THR A 44 -9.64 0.49 0.25
CA THR A 44 -9.27 0.79 1.64
C THR A 44 -9.16 2.28 1.92
N LEU A 45 -8.95 3.10 0.90
CA LEU A 45 -8.83 4.56 0.98
C LEU A 45 -10.16 5.30 0.71
N ASP A 46 -11.27 4.59 0.50
CA ASP A 46 -12.59 5.20 0.27
C ASP A 46 -13.29 5.67 1.55
N GLY A 47 -12.84 5.26 2.72
CA GLY A 47 -13.44 5.64 4.00
C GLY A 47 -13.18 7.10 4.39
N ASP A 48 -14.10 7.70 5.15
CA ASP A 48 -13.96 9.07 5.65
C ASP A 48 -12.66 9.29 6.45
N TRP A 49 -12.21 8.26 7.15
CA TRP A 49 -10.97 8.25 7.93
C TRP A 49 -9.72 8.53 7.09
N ALA A 50 -9.75 8.23 5.79
CA ALA A 50 -8.61 8.37 4.90
C ALA A 50 -8.55 9.73 4.16
N LYS A 51 -9.58 10.57 4.29
CA LYS A 51 -9.68 11.83 3.52
C LYS A 51 -8.52 12.79 3.77
N ASP A 52 -8.06 12.82 5.01
CA ASP A 52 -7.01 13.75 5.45
C ASP A 52 -5.60 13.16 5.38
N LEU A 53 -5.46 11.92 4.91
CA LEU A 53 -4.14 11.33 4.66
C LEU A 53 -3.49 11.98 3.45
N PRO A 54 -2.24 12.47 3.56
CA PRO A 54 -1.55 13.15 2.46
C PRO A 54 -1.37 12.32 1.19
N TRP A 55 -1.48 11.00 1.29
CA TRP A 55 -1.33 10.07 0.16
C TRP A 55 -2.64 9.57 -0.43
N THR A 56 -3.81 9.83 0.16
CA THR A 56 -5.08 9.25 -0.31
C THR A 56 -5.37 9.55 -1.77
N THR A 57 -5.38 10.81 -2.16
CA THR A 57 -5.70 11.19 -3.55
C THR A 57 -4.70 10.62 -4.55
N PRO A 58 -3.37 10.85 -4.40
CA PRO A 58 -2.42 10.31 -5.37
C PRO A 58 -2.40 8.77 -5.40
N TYR A 59 -2.60 8.09 -4.26
CA TYR A 59 -2.64 6.63 -4.24
C TYR A 59 -3.87 6.06 -4.95
N LYS A 60 -5.04 6.67 -4.82
CA LYS A 60 -6.24 6.25 -5.56
C LYS A 60 -6.05 6.43 -7.08
N GLU A 61 -5.45 7.52 -7.50
CA GLU A 61 -5.09 7.76 -8.90
C GLU A 61 -4.08 6.71 -9.40
N GLN A 62 -3.04 6.42 -8.61
CA GLN A 62 -2.04 5.41 -8.93
C GLN A 62 -2.62 3.99 -8.96
N CYS A 63 -3.53 3.65 -8.03
CA CYS A 63 -4.23 2.36 -8.05
C CYS A 63 -5.00 2.15 -9.35
N THR A 64 -5.67 3.18 -9.85
CA THR A 64 -6.38 3.11 -11.14
C THR A 64 -5.41 3.01 -12.31
N ARG A 65 -4.37 3.84 -12.30
CA ARG A 65 -3.41 3.96 -13.41
C ARG A 65 -2.50 2.75 -13.56
N PHE A 66 -2.07 2.16 -12.45
CA PHE A 66 -1.00 1.15 -12.42
C PHE A 66 -1.48 -0.27 -12.06
N GLU A 67 -2.80 -0.52 -11.93
CA GLU A 67 -3.31 -1.87 -11.66
C GLU A 67 -2.83 -2.91 -12.68
N SER A 68 -2.67 -2.50 -13.94
CA SER A 68 -2.14 -3.38 -14.99
C SER A 68 -0.68 -3.77 -14.77
N LEU A 69 0.15 -2.88 -14.20
CA LEU A 69 1.54 -3.19 -13.82
C LEU A 69 1.56 -4.09 -12.59
N CYS A 70 0.77 -3.77 -11.57
CA CYS A 70 0.55 -4.64 -10.41
C CYS A 70 0.14 -6.05 -10.86
N MET A 71 -0.76 -6.17 -11.86
CA MET A 71 -1.18 -7.45 -12.43
C MET A 71 -0.02 -8.20 -13.08
N LYS A 72 0.80 -7.53 -13.88
CA LYS A 72 1.97 -8.16 -14.51
C LYS A 72 2.95 -8.70 -13.47
N ALA A 73 3.21 -7.92 -12.41
CA ALA A 73 4.15 -8.28 -11.35
C ALA A 73 3.61 -9.34 -10.39
N GLY A 74 2.29 -9.37 -10.14
CA GLY A 74 1.68 -10.04 -8.98
C GLY A 74 0.70 -11.16 -9.25
N ARG A 75 0.37 -11.50 -10.52
CA ARG A 75 -0.68 -12.49 -10.84
C ARG A 75 -0.30 -13.97 -10.60
N TRP A 76 0.93 -14.26 -10.23
CA TRP A 76 1.38 -15.65 -10.12
C TRP A 76 1.88 -16.02 -8.73
N GLY A 77 1.64 -17.30 -8.36
CA GLY A 77 2.20 -17.94 -7.18
C GLY A 77 1.89 -17.20 -5.87
N LYS A 78 2.87 -17.12 -4.98
CA LYS A 78 2.73 -16.51 -3.66
C LYS A 78 2.43 -15.00 -3.67
N ARG A 79 2.55 -14.34 -4.82
CA ARG A 79 2.17 -12.94 -4.98
C ARG A 79 0.67 -12.77 -5.20
N TRP A 80 -0.01 -13.80 -5.74
CA TRP A 80 -1.45 -13.83 -5.93
C TRP A 80 -2.19 -14.36 -4.71
N THR A 81 -1.73 -15.51 -4.20
CA THR A 81 -2.29 -16.18 -3.03
C THR A 81 -1.26 -17.05 -2.31
N ASN A 82 -1.55 -17.40 -1.07
CA ASN A 82 -0.82 -18.41 -0.29
C ASN A 82 -1.73 -18.96 0.82
N PRO A 83 -1.39 -20.09 1.47
CA PRO A 83 -2.26 -20.73 2.46
C PRO A 83 -2.71 -19.81 3.61
N SER A 84 -1.88 -18.84 4.03
CA SER A 84 -2.26 -17.92 5.10
C SER A 84 -3.29 -16.90 4.64
N THR A 85 -3.23 -16.45 3.38
CA THR A 85 -4.19 -15.50 2.82
C THR A 85 -5.52 -16.17 2.45
N GLU A 86 -5.48 -17.44 2.02
CA GLU A 86 -6.68 -18.25 1.75
C GLU A 86 -7.48 -18.51 3.03
N LYS A 87 -6.81 -18.71 4.17
CA LYS A 87 -7.48 -18.77 5.48
C LYS A 87 -8.26 -17.50 5.82
N LEU A 88 -7.81 -16.34 5.37
CA LEU A 88 -8.44 -15.07 5.66
C LEU A 88 -9.56 -14.74 4.65
N PHE A 89 -9.32 -14.96 3.36
CA PHE A 89 -10.16 -14.44 2.28
C PHE A 89 -10.82 -15.54 1.43
N GLY A 90 -10.53 -16.83 1.71
CA GLY A 90 -11.03 -17.95 0.92
C GLY A 90 -10.17 -18.25 -0.31
N GLU A 91 -10.66 -19.19 -1.12
CA GLU A 91 -10.00 -19.64 -2.35
C GLU A 91 -9.79 -18.47 -3.33
N PRO A 92 -8.64 -18.40 -4.01
CA PRO A 92 -8.38 -17.35 -5.00
C PRO A 92 -9.19 -17.59 -6.28
N ALA A 93 -9.45 -16.51 -7.01
CA ALA A 93 -9.81 -16.61 -8.42
C ALA A 93 -8.62 -17.10 -9.25
N SER A 94 -8.88 -17.47 -10.51
CA SER A 94 -7.83 -17.80 -11.47
C SER A 94 -6.78 -16.67 -11.55
N PRO A 95 -5.49 -17.00 -11.67
CA PRO A 95 -4.45 -15.99 -11.75
C PRO A 95 -4.71 -14.92 -12.83
N GLY A 96 -4.81 -13.66 -12.41
CA GLY A 96 -5.13 -12.55 -13.30
C GLY A 96 -6.62 -12.18 -13.38
N ASP A 97 -7.50 -12.97 -12.77
CA ASP A 97 -8.94 -12.67 -12.71
C ASP A 97 -9.31 -12.00 -11.39
N LEU A 98 -9.28 -10.67 -11.39
CA LEU A 98 -9.65 -9.88 -10.20
C LEU A 98 -11.17 -9.80 -9.97
N ASP A 99 -11.97 -10.09 -11.00
CA ASP A 99 -13.43 -10.03 -10.96
C ASP A 99 -14.05 -11.41 -10.60
N GLY A 100 -13.24 -12.46 -10.66
CA GLY A 100 -13.64 -13.81 -10.24
C GLY A 100 -13.86 -13.91 -8.72
N VAL A 101 -14.63 -14.96 -8.35
CA VAL A 101 -14.91 -15.25 -6.94
C VAL A 101 -13.60 -15.45 -6.17
N GLY A 102 -13.43 -14.72 -5.06
CA GLY A 102 -12.21 -14.75 -4.27
C GLY A 102 -11.15 -13.72 -4.69
N GLY A 103 -11.06 -13.35 -5.96
CA GLY A 103 -10.05 -12.41 -6.45
C GLY A 103 -8.61 -12.80 -6.10
N ALA A 104 -7.80 -11.85 -5.63
CA ALA A 104 -6.41 -12.06 -5.24
C ALA A 104 -6.23 -11.95 -3.71
N PRO A 105 -6.29 -13.05 -2.93
CA PRO A 105 -6.23 -13.01 -1.46
C PRO A 105 -4.98 -12.31 -0.91
N ARG A 106 -3.83 -12.45 -1.57
CA ARG A 106 -2.59 -11.80 -1.11
C ARG A 106 -2.62 -10.28 -1.29
N TRP A 107 -3.29 -9.79 -2.34
CA TRP A 107 -3.45 -8.35 -2.57
C TRP A 107 -4.43 -7.74 -1.57
N LYS A 108 -5.52 -8.44 -1.28
CA LYS A 108 -6.48 -8.05 -0.22
C LYS A 108 -5.79 -7.96 1.14
N GLN A 109 -4.94 -8.93 1.48
CA GLN A 109 -4.17 -8.91 2.72
C GLN A 109 -3.23 -7.71 2.78
N ARG A 110 -2.48 -7.42 1.69
CA ARG A 110 -1.58 -6.27 1.64
C ARG A 110 -2.36 -4.97 1.85
N ALA A 111 -3.43 -4.76 1.09
CA ALA A 111 -4.27 -3.57 1.22
C ALA A 111 -4.87 -3.42 2.63
N LEU A 112 -5.28 -4.53 3.26
CA LEU A 112 -5.76 -4.53 4.64
C LEU A 112 -4.66 -4.12 5.62
N TYR A 113 -3.44 -4.65 5.46
CA TYR A 113 -2.32 -4.36 6.36
C TYR A 113 -1.84 -2.93 6.23
N ASP A 114 -1.82 -2.38 5.01
CA ASP A 114 -1.55 -0.96 4.77
C ASP A 114 -2.60 -0.08 5.45
N CYS A 115 -3.88 -0.42 5.30
CA CYS A 115 -4.98 0.26 5.98
C CYS A 115 -4.83 0.22 7.51
N MET A 116 -4.45 -0.94 8.07
CA MET A 116 -4.25 -1.07 9.52
C MET A 116 -3.08 -0.22 10.02
N LYS A 117 -1.98 -0.16 9.26
CA LYS A 117 -0.84 0.71 9.56
C LYS A 117 -1.25 2.18 9.52
N ASP A 118 -1.98 2.60 8.50
CA ASP A 118 -2.46 3.97 8.34
C ASP A 118 -3.38 4.39 9.50
N MET A 119 -4.38 3.55 9.82
CA MET A 119 -5.31 3.81 10.92
C MET A 119 -4.60 3.84 12.28
N TRP A 120 -3.63 2.94 12.48
CA TRP A 120 -2.85 2.91 13.71
C TRP A 120 -2.01 4.19 13.86
N ALA A 121 -1.37 4.65 12.79
CA ALA A 121 -0.60 5.90 12.82
C ALA A 121 -1.46 7.11 13.16
N LEU A 122 -2.69 7.18 12.59
CA LEU A 122 -3.68 8.21 12.93
C LEU A 122 -4.09 8.16 14.41
N ASP A 123 -4.44 6.97 14.90
CA ASP A 123 -4.93 6.78 16.26
C ASP A 123 -3.85 7.07 17.32
N GLN A 124 -2.61 6.66 17.04
CA GLN A 124 -1.48 6.82 17.97
C GLN A 124 -0.73 8.14 17.82
N GLY A 125 -1.12 9.02 16.92
CA GLY A 125 -0.41 10.29 16.67
C GLY A 125 1.01 10.09 16.14
N VAL A 126 1.26 9.00 15.39
CA VAL A 126 2.59 8.69 14.87
C VAL A 126 2.83 9.42 13.54
N GLN A 127 4.02 9.98 13.40
CA GLN A 127 4.44 10.63 12.17
C GLN A 127 4.77 9.57 11.11
N LEU A 128 3.77 9.24 10.28
CA LEU A 128 3.91 8.34 9.15
C LEU A 128 3.96 9.14 7.86
N ALA A 129 4.86 8.77 6.95
CA ALA A 129 4.86 9.20 5.56
C ALA A 129 4.78 7.99 4.65
N ARG A 130 3.95 8.05 3.61
CA ARG A 130 3.94 7.05 2.54
C ARG A 130 4.36 7.68 1.23
N ILE A 131 5.34 7.06 0.59
CA ILE A 131 5.78 7.40 -0.76
C ILE A 131 5.66 6.17 -1.66
N SER A 132 5.37 6.42 -2.92
CA SER A 132 5.20 5.40 -3.94
C SER A 132 6.40 5.36 -4.87
N VAL A 133 6.77 4.18 -5.33
CA VAL A 133 7.73 4.04 -6.45
C VAL A 133 7.27 4.80 -7.70
N HIS A 134 5.96 5.03 -7.85
CA HIS A 134 5.35 5.77 -8.97
C HIS A 134 5.22 7.28 -8.73
N ASP A 135 5.50 7.79 -7.52
CA ASP A 135 5.50 9.23 -7.28
C ASP A 135 6.56 9.91 -8.15
N ARG A 136 6.23 11.12 -8.61
CA ARG A 136 7.15 11.89 -9.44
C ARG A 136 7.93 12.88 -8.59
N ILE A 137 9.23 12.90 -8.83
CA ILE A 137 10.17 13.87 -8.30
C ILE A 137 10.89 14.52 -9.49
N SER A 138 10.64 15.80 -9.70
CA SER A 138 11.14 16.52 -10.89
C SER A 138 10.66 15.87 -12.20
N ASP A 139 11.56 15.34 -13.00
CA ASP A 139 11.32 14.76 -14.34
C ASP A 139 11.17 13.23 -14.34
N ARG A 140 11.37 12.56 -13.21
CA ARG A 140 11.40 11.08 -13.09
C ARG A 140 10.52 10.54 -11.98
N THR A 141 10.45 9.20 -11.86
CA THR A 141 9.78 8.51 -10.75
C THR A 141 10.74 8.31 -9.58
N VAL A 142 10.18 8.05 -8.39
CA VAL A 142 10.97 7.61 -7.23
C VAL A 142 11.73 6.33 -7.55
N GLU A 143 11.11 5.38 -8.27
CA GLU A 143 11.76 4.13 -8.71
C GLU A 143 13.02 4.41 -9.55
N ASP A 144 12.90 5.27 -10.56
CA ASP A 144 14.04 5.62 -11.43
C ASP A 144 15.18 6.25 -10.64
N ALA A 145 14.85 7.17 -9.71
CA ALA A 145 15.82 7.84 -8.88
C ALA A 145 16.56 6.89 -7.92
N LEU A 146 15.82 5.95 -7.32
CA LEU A 146 16.42 4.93 -6.43
C LEU A 146 17.30 3.95 -7.21
N ASN A 147 16.87 3.53 -8.40
CA ASN A 147 17.63 2.60 -9.24
C ASN A 147 18.91 3.23 -9.84
N GLU A 148 18.93 4.54 -10.04
CA GLU A 148 20.13 5.25 -10.52
C GLU A 148 21.27 5.21 -9.49
N GLY A 149 20.95 5.10 -8.19
CA GLY A 149 21.92 5.03 -7.10
C GLY A 149 22.74 6.32 -6.92
N SER A 150 22.32 7.42 -7.55
CA SER A 150 22.92 8.74 -7.43
C SER A 150 22.26 9.54 -6.32
N ARG A 151 23.04 10.30 -5.56
CA ARG A 151 22.53 11.24 -4.56
C ARG A 151 21.89 12.51 -5.12
N SER A 152 21.87 12.67 -6.44
CA SER A 152 21.33 13.86 -7.11
C SER A 152 19.85 14.10 -6.81
N HIS A 153 19.12 13.08 -6.36
CA HIS A 153 17.69 13.13 -6.08
C HIS A 153 17.33 13.06 -4.59
N ASP A 154 18.33 12.93 -3.70
CA ASP A 154 18.11 12.78 -2.26
C ASP A 154 17.21 13.89 -1.70
N GLN A 155 17.49 15.15 -2.04
CA GLN A 155 16.70 16.28 -1.55
C GLN A 155 15.25 16.23 -2.04
N ALA A 156 15.01 15.88 -3.28
CA ALA A 156 13.66 15.77 -3.85
C ALA A 156 12.85 14.62 -3.19
N ILE A 157 13.51 13.52 -2.83
CA ILE A 157 12.89 12.43 -2.07
C ILE A 157 12.57 12.90 -0.64
N VAL A 158 13.47 13.60 0.02
CA VAL A 158 13.23 14.16 1.37
C VAL A 158 12.06 15.14 1.35
N ASP A 159 11.99 16.02 0.36
CA ASP A 159 10.89 16.97 0.20
C ASP A 159 9.55 16.27 -0.04
N LEU A 160 9.55 15.19 -0.83
CA LEU A 160 8.37 14.35 -1.05
C LEU A 160 7.92 13.67 0.25
N VAL A 161 8.85 13.09 1.01
CA VAL A 161 8.56 12.48 2.32
C VAL A 161 7.96 13.52 3.27
N ALA A 162 8.51 14.73 3.31
CA ALA A 162 7.99 15.82 4.12
C ALA A 162 6.55 16.22 3.71
N ALA A 163 6.29 16.31 2.40
CA ALA A 163 4.96 16.61 1.85
C ALA A 163 3.92 15.50 2.09
N ARG A 164 4.39 14.26 2.27
CA ARG A 164 3.55 13.07 2.53
C ARG A 164 3.44 12.71 4.01
N ARG A 165 4.06 13.48 4.87
CA ARG A 165 4.04 13.23 6.32
C ARG A 165 2.68 13.56 6.91
N LEU A 166 2.19 12.65 7.74
CA LEU A 166 1.00 12.84 8.55
C LEU A 166 1.25 13.96 9.57
N HIS A 167 0.40 14.98 9.57
CA HIS A 167 0.42 16.03 10.55
C HIS A 167 -0.72 15.81 11.53
N HIS A 168 -0.40 15.73 12.81
CA HIS A 168 -1.40 15.70 13.86
C HIS A 168 -1.62 17.15 14.34
N PRO A 169 -2.88 17.55 14.56
CA PRO A 169 -3.21 18.88 15.09
C PRO A 169 -2.64 19.11 16.50
#